data_7aff0c2fe82432623775f76d61bf92c1
#
_entry.id   7aff0c2fe82432623775f76d61bf92c1
#
_cell.length_a   1.000
_cell.length_b   1.000
_cell.length_c   1.000
_cell.angle_alpha   90.00
_cell.angle_beta   90.00
_cell.angle_gamma   90.00
#
_symmetry.space_group_name_H-M   'P 1'
#
loop_
_entity.id
_entity.type
_entity.pdbx_description
1 polymer ?
#
loop_
_entity_poly.entity_id
_entity_poly.type
_entity_poly.pdbx_seq_one_letter_code
_entity_poly.pdbx_strand_id
1 'polypeptide(L)'
;MSNAFMIINLFLLLALVKSVFLKSTSENTSDELVNTQNKIIMLEKKYEDLQGEQREKNNQITELQGQIESLKSPPLIIIKDSDNFQDRPLKFEAGRADLPEGLRLFVDNKVVNQLELFAKQYPGYVVEIIGHTDGQETVEPVSNLDQTLENVASGNESISNLKAGSNADLGLMRALAVVKNLQDFQQKTGRLQGLKFRAYSAAQLFLISGEYAPTNRSPDPTRRRIEIRFTPAAVEK
;
A
#
# COMPACT_ATOMS: atom_id res chain seq x y z
N MET A 1 17.64 -12.56 -19.23
CA MET A 1 18.47 -12.69 -20.45
C MET A 1 19.53 -13.81 -20.39
N SER A 2 19.89 -14.34 -19.22
CA SER A 2 20.93 -15.37 -19.05
C SER A 2 20.53 -16.77 -19.57
N ASN A 3 19.26 -17.18 -19.42
CA ASN A 3 18.84 -18.56 -19.73
C ASN A 3 18.75 -18.87 -21.24
N ALA A 4 18.37 -17.90 -22.08
CA ALA A 4 18.32 -18.09 -23.52
C ALA A 4 19.72 -18.28 -24.13
N PHE A 5 20.72 -17.59 -23.55
CA PHE A 5 22.11 -17.70 -24.00
C PHE A 5 22.73 -19.07 -23.68
N MET A 6 22.37 -19.64 -22.53
CA MET A 6 22.83 -20.97 -22.12
C MET A 6 22.23 -22.09 -22.97
N ILE A 7 20.97 -21.96 -23.36
CA ILE A 7 20.25 -22.91 -24.22
C ILE A 7 20.84 -22.91 -25.63
N ILE A 8 21.10 -21.74 -26.20
CA ILE A 8 21.71 -21.58 -27.54
C ILE A 8 23.12 -22.18 -27.56
N ASN A 9 23.94 -21.95 -26.54
CA ASN A 9 25.29 -22.51 -26.47
C ASN A 9 25.30 -24.06 -26.34
N LEU A 10 24.33 -24.65 -25.64
CA LEU A 10 24.21 -26.09 -25.51
C LEU A 10 23.80 -26.76 -26.83
N PHE A 11 22.87 -26.15 -27.59
CA PHE A 11 22.49 -26.63 -28.92
C PHE A 11 23.63 -26.49 -29.94
N LEU A 12 24.42 -25.41 -29.88
CA LEU A 12 25.62 -25.24 -30.72
C LEU A 12 26.70 -26.28 -30.41
N LEU A 13 26.89 -26.61 -29.14
CA LEU A 13 27.86 -27.63 -28.74
C LEU A 13 27.43 -29.03 -29.22
N LEU A 14 26.15 -29.37 -29.11
CA LEU A 14 25.59 -30.62 -29.61
C LEU A 14 25.69 -30.72 -31.14
N ALA A 15 25.47 -29.64 -31.88
CA ALA A 15 25.59 -29.59 -33.33
C ALA A 15 27.06 -29.73 -33.78
N LEU A 16 28.02 -29.12 -33.06
CA LEU A 16 29.46 -29.25 -33.31
C LEU A 16 29.96 -30.68 -33.05
N VAL A 17 29.55 -31.32 -31.98
CA VAL A 17 29.88 -32.71 -31.67
C VAL A 17 29.35 -33.64 -32.77
N LYS A 18 28.12 -33.44 -33.24
CA LYS A 18 27.57 -34.18 -34.40
C LYS A 18 28.35 -33.94 -35.69
N SER A 19 28.79 -32.74 -35.99
CA SER A 19 29.48 -32.41 -37.23
C SER A 19 30.92 -32.93 -37.29
N VAL A 20 31.63 -32.94 -36.15
CA VAL A 20 32.98 -33.53 -36.05
C VAL A 20 32.92 -35.06 -36.19
N PHE A 21 31.84 -35.66 -35.72
CA PHE A 21 31.63 -37.12 -35.78
C PHE A 21 31.41 -37.65 -37.20
N LEU A 22 30.75 -36.89 -38.08
CA LEU A 22 30.50 -37.26 -39.47
C LEU A 22 31.75 -37.21 -40.35
N LYS A 23 32.89 -36.72 -39.85
CA LYS A 23 34.12 -36.52 -40.63
C LYS A 23 35.25 -37.59 -40.39
N SER A 24 35.07 -38.48 -39.40
CA SER A 24 36.08 -39.49 -39.07
C SER A 24 35.57 -40.90 -39.35
N THR A 25 35.63 -41.33 -40.59
CA THR A 25 35.41 -42.73 -41.01
C THR A 25 36.76 -43.42 -41.16
N SER A 26 37.15 -44.36 -40.31
CA SER A 26 37.93 -45.57 -40.55
C SER A 26 38.13 -46.43 -39.30
N GLU A 27 37.69 -47.60 -39.33
CA GLU A 27 37.97 -48.92 -38.73
C GLU A 27 38.23 -49.13 -37.20
N ASN A 28 38.46 -48.11 -36.38
CA ASN A 28 38.54 -48.30 -34.90
C ASN A 28 37.44 -47.62 -34.12
N THR A 29 36.33 -47.33 -34.81
CA THR A 29 35.34 -46.32 -34.36
C THR A 29 34.11 -46.90 -33.66
N SER A 30 33.91 -48.21 -33.62
CA SER A 30 32.66 -48.79 -33.08
C SER A 30 32.51 -48.56 -31.56
N ASP A 31 33.57 -48.77 -30.80
CA ASP A 31 33.51 -48.62 -29.34
C ASP A 31 33.53 -47.15 -28.87
N GLU A 32 34.26 -46.28 -29.58
CA GLU A 32 34.20 -44.82 -29.33
C GLU A 32 32.84 -44.23 -29.74
N LEU A 33 32.22 -44.78 -30.79
CA LEU A 33 30.89 -44.38 -31.24
C LEU A 33 29.84 -44.68 -30.17
N VAL A 34 29.82 -45.89 -29.65
CA VAL A 34 28.92 -46.37 -28.61
C VAL A 34 29.12 -45.55 -27.32
N ASN A 35 30.36 -45.27 -26.94
CA ASN A 35 30.68 -44.51 -25.74
C ASN A 35 30.24 -43.04 -25.84
N THR A 36 30.38 -42.43 -27.03
CA THR A 36 29.95 -41.07 -27.29
C THR A 36 28.40 -40.97 -27.35
N GLN A 37 27.76 -41.98 -27.94
CA GLN A 37 26.30 -42.09 -27.99
C GLN A 37 25.68 -42.18 -26.57
N ASN A 38 26.29 -43.03 -25.72
CA ASN A 38 25.91 -43.15 -24.32
C ASN A 38 26.12 -41.84 -23.53
N LYS A 39 27.19 -41.11 -23.83
CA LYS A 39 27.48 -39.83 -23.21
C LYS A 39 26.44 -38.73 -23.65
N ILE A 40 26.02 -38.76 -24.91
CA ILE A 40 24.96 -37.87 -25.42
C ILE A 40 23.63 -38.16 -24.70
N ILE A 41 23.23 -39.43 -24.61
CA ILE A 41 22.00 -39.84 -23.92
C ILE A 41 22.04 -39.42 -22.44
N MET A 42 23.20 -39.57 -21.78
CA MET A 42 23.35 -39.15 -20.39
C MET A 42 23.28 -37.62 -20.20
N LEU A 43 23.81 -36.87 -21.17
CA LEU A 43 23.71 -35.38 -21.17
C LEU A 43 22.31 -34.89 -21.47
N GLU A 44 21.61 -35.53 -22.39
CA GLU A 44 20.20 -35.21 -22.71
C GLU A 44 19.32 -35.45 -21.49
N LYS A 45 19.48 -36.59 -20.81
CA LYS A 45 18.76 -36.87 -19.56
C LYS A 45 19.07 -35.82 -18.47
N LYS A 46 20.35 -35.50 -18.28
CA LYS A 46 20.74 -34.47 -17.31
C LYS A 46 20.19 -33.09 -17.64
N TYR A 47 20.06 -32.78 -18.92
CA TYR A 47 19.45 -31.53 -19.38
C TYR A 47 17.93 -31.48 -19.09
N GLU A 48 17.22 -32.59 -19.31
CA GLU A 48 15.83 -32.73 -18.97
C GLU A 48 15.58 -32.59 -17.46
N ASP A 49 16.41 -33.25 -16.65
CA ASP A 49 16.36 -33.14 -15.17
C ASP A 49 16.59 -31.69 -14.71
N LEU A 50 17.60 -30.99 -15.27
CA LEU A 50 17.89 -29.59 -14.97
C LEU A 50 16.76 -28.64 -15.41
N GLN A 51 16.11 -28.93 -16.54
CA GLN A 51 14.92 -28.16 -16.94
C GLN A 51 13.75 -28.38 -15.98
N GLY A 52 13.57 -29.60 -15.48
CA GLY A 52 12.58 -29.91 -14.46
C GLY A 52 12.82 -29.12 -13.17
N GLU A 53 14.05 -29.17 -12.64
CA GLU A 53 14.43 -28.40 -11.46
C GLU A 53 14.25 -26.88 -11.64
N GLN A 54 14.55 -26.36 -12.83
CA GLN A 54 14.40 -24.94 -13.11
C GLN A 54 12.93 -24.52 -13.15
N ARG A 55 12.05 -25.36 -13.70
CA ARG A 55 10.58 -25.10 -13.68
C ARG A 55 10.07 -25.11 -12.24
N GLU A 56 10.48 -26.05 -11.43
CA GLU A 56 10.07 -26.13 -10.02
C GLU A 56 10.52 -24.90 -9.23
N LYS A 57 11.79 -24.48 -9.39
CA LYS A 57 12.29 -23.25 -8.77
C LYS A 57 11.55 -22.00 -9.22
N ASN A 58 11.20 -21.91 -10.50
CA ASN A 58 10.42 -20.78 -11.00
C ASN A 58 9.00 -20.75 -10.41
N ASN A 59 8.38 -21.90 -10.23
CA ASN A 59 7.06 -22.01 -9.57
C ASN A 59 7.16 -21.58 -8.10
N GLN A 60 8.20 -22.04 -7.36
CA GLN A 60 8.44 -21.62 -5.99
C GLN A 60 8.69 -20.11 -5.87
N ILE A 61 9.45 -19.51 -6.81
CA ILE A 61 9.67 -18.06 -6.86
C ILE A 61 8.35 -17.32 -7.06
N THR A 62 7.49 -17.79 -7.96
CA THR A 62 6.18 -17.17 -8.22
C THR A 62 5.28 -17.27 -6.98
N GLU A 63 5.26 -18.41 -6.32
CA GLU A 63 4.51 -18.61 -5.09
C GLU A 63 5.01 -17.71 -3.96
N LEU A 64 6.33 -17.66 -3.73
CA LEU A 64 6.95 -16.80 -2.72
C LEU A 64 6.70 -15.32 -3.01
N GLN A 65 6.74 -14.91 -4.27
CA GLN A 65 6.38 -13.55 -4.67
C GLN A 65 4.93 -13.23 -4.34
N GLY A 66 4.01 -14.17 -4.57
CA GLY A 66 2.60 -14.04 -4.17
C GLY A 66 2.43 -13.91 -2.65
N GLN A 67 3.17 -14.71 -1.89
CA GLN A 67 3.16 -14.64 -0.42
C GLN A 67 3.72 -13.30 0.09
N ILE A 68 4.84 -12.82 -0.48
CA ILE A 68 5.41 -11.50 -0.14
C ILE A 68 4.40 -10.39 -0.44
N GLU A 69 3.73 -10.42 -1.59
CA GLU A 69 2.72 -9.43 -1.95
C GLU A 69 1.53 -9.44 -0.98
N SER A 70 1.08 -10.63 -0.55
CA SER A 70 0.00 -10.79 0.44
C SER A 70 0.39 -10.30 1.84
N LEU A 71 1.68 -10.30 2.18
CA LEU A 71 2.21 -9.82 3.46
C LEU A 71 2.53 -8.33 3.47
N LYS A 72 2.51 -7.65 2.33
CA LYS A 72 2.69 -6.20 2.28
C LYS A 72 1.55 -5.53 3.02
N SER A 73 1.88 -4.82 4.08
CA SER A 73 0.92 -3.96 4.77
C SER A 73 0.43 -2.87 3.81
N PRO A 74 -0.87 -2.59 3.79
CA PRO A 74 -1.38 -1.47 3.03
C PRO A 74 -0.64 -0.18 3.39
N PRO A 75 -0.40 0.71 2.43
CA PRO A 75 0.35 1.93 2.68
C PRO A 75 -0.37 2.84 3.67
N LEU A 76 0.42 3.55 4.46
CA LEU A 76 -0.01 4.56 5.40
C LEU A 76 0.33 5.95 4.84
N ILE A 77 -0.68 6.83 4.74
CA ILE A 77 -0.46 8.24 4.42
C ILE A 77 -0.54 9.04 5.72
N ILE A 78 0.49 9.82 6.01
CA ILE A 78 0.55 10.70 7.17
C ILE A 78 0.59 12.14 6.69
N ILE A 79 -0.35 12.97 7.14
CA ILE A 79 -0.44 14.40 6.86
C ILE A 79 -0.22 15.11 8.18
N LYS A 80 0.92 15.81 8.30
CA LYS A 80 1.29 16.51 9.53
C LYS A 80 0.80 17.94 9.51
N ASP A 81 0.44 18.44 10.67
CA ASP A 81 0.03 19.84 10.91
C ASP A 81 1.16 20.84 10.56
N SER A 82 2.42 20.39 10.61
CA SER A 82 3.59 21.17 10.24
C SER A 82 3.84 21.30 8.73
N ASP A 83 3.12 20.52 7.91
CA ASP A 83 3.36 20.47 6.49
C ASP A 83 2.65 21.62 5.76
N ASN A 84 3.15 21.95 4.56
CA ASN A 84 2.56 22.96 3.66
C ASN A 84 2.34 22.36 2.27
N PHE A 85 1.37 22.88 1.56
CA PHE A 85 1.14 22.57 0.16
C PHE A 85 0.82 23.85 -0.63
N GLN A 86 1.61 24.14 -1.66
CA GLN A 86 1.50 25.36 -2.46
C GLN A 86 1.48 26.63 -1.59
N ASP A 87 2.44 26.73 -0.66
CA ASP A 87 2.59 27.82 0.31
C ASP A 87 1.39 28.02 1.27
N ARG A 88 0.50 27.04 1.38
CA ARG A 88 -0.60 27.02 2.32
C ARG A 88 -0.38 25.99 3.42
N PRO A 89 -0.62 26.36 4.69
CA PRO A 89 -0.48 25.41 5.80
C PRO A 89 -1.57 24.31 5.73
N LEU A 90 -1.20 23.08 6.09
CA LEU A 90 -2.15 21.96 6.24
C LEU A 90 -2.79 21.92 7.63
N LYS A 91 -2.43 22.87 8.48
CA LYS A 91 -2.79 22.96 9.89
C LYS A 91 -4.25 23.35 10.08
N PHE A 92 -4.97 22.56 10.90
CA PHE A 92 -6.26 22.98 11.46
C PHE A 92 -6.10 24.13 12.46
N GLU A 93 -7.07 25.00 12.51
CA GLU A 93 -7.15 26.00 13.58
C GLU A 93 -7.33 25.34 14.96
N ALA A 94 -6.88 26.01 16.02
CA ALA A 94 -6.98 25.49 17.38
C ALA A 94 -8.45 25.28 17.77
N GLY A 95 -8.77 24.09 18.30
CA GLY A 95 -10.13 23.74 18.71
C GLY A 95 -11.14 23.55 17.56
N ARG A 96 -10.74 23.69 16.29
CA ARG A 96 -11.63 23.63 15.13
C ARG A 96 -11.35 22.42 14.23
N ALA A 97 -12.35 22.07 13.44
CA ALA A 97 -12.29 21.00 12.45
C ALA A 97 -12.70 21.47 11.04
N ASP A 98 -12.89 22.76 10.83
CA ASP A 98 -13.08 23.31 9.48
C ASP A 98 -11.85 22.98 8.64
N LEU A 99 -12.04 22.35 7.48
CA LEU A 99 -10.94 21.86 6.66
C LEU A 99 -10.17 23.05 6.06
N PRO A 100 -8.87 23.22 6.41
CA PRO A 100 -8.06 24.31 5.85
C PRO A 100 -7.92 24.17 4.34
N GLU A 101 -7.88 25.28 3.62
CA GLU A 101 -7.79 25.25 2.15
C GLU A 101 -6.53 24.51 1.66
N GLY A 102 -5.38 24.70 2.34
CA GLY A 102 -4.14 23.97 2.02
C GLY A 102 -4.33 22.46 2.11
N LEU A 103 -4.97 21.99 3.19
CA LEU A 103 -5.25 20.56 3.39
C LEU A 103 -6.25 20.05 2.36
N ARG A 104 -7.31 20.79 2.07
CA ARG A 104 -8.28 20.42 1.03
C ARG A 104 -7.60 20.24 -0.32
N LEU A 105 -6.79 21.21 -0.75
CA LEU A 105 -6.05 21.12 -2.01
C LEU A 105 -5.04 19.97 -2.02
N PHE A 106 -4.37 19.70 -0.90
CA PHE A 106 -3.46 18.57 -0.77
C PHE A 106 -4.21 17.24 -0.91
N VAL A 107 -5.35 17.09 -0.24
CA VAL A 107 -6.19 15.89 -0.34
C VAL A 107 -6.66 15.70 -1.78
N ASP A 108 -7.21 16.72 -2.42
CA ASP A 108 -7.77 16.65 -3.77
C ASP A 108 -6.69 16.34 -4.84
N ASN A 109 -5.47 16.86 -4.70
CA ASN A 109 -4.43 16.75 -5.73
C ASN A 109 -3.40 15.64 -5.47
N LYS A 110 -3.16 15.25 -4.21
CA LYS A 110 -2.13 14.27 -3.86
C LYS A 110 -2.72 12.99 -3.28
N VAL A 111 -3.56 13.12 -2.25
CA VAL A 111 -4.12 11.96 -1.56
C VAL A 111 -5.05 11.18 -2.48
N VAL A 112 -5.94 11.84 -3.20
CA VAL A 112 -6.87 11.20 -4.16
C VAL A 112 -6.11 10.30 -5.15
N ASN A 113 -5.00 10.79 -5.74
CA ASN A 113 -4.23 10.00 -6.69
C ASN A 113 -3.60 8.75 -6.04
N GLN A 114 -3.14 8.86 -4.79
CA GLN A 114 -2.62 7.70 -4.05
C GLN A 114 -3.74 6.71 -3.70
N LEU A 115 -4.92 7.21 -3.27
CA LEU A 115 -6.06 6.36 -2.96
C LEU A 115 -6.54 5.56 -4.18
N GLU A 116 -6.52 6.13 -5.38
CA GLU A 116 -6.84 5.40 -6.62
C GLU A 116 -5.84 4.29 -6.95
N LEU A 117 -4.55 4.55 -6.74
CA LEU A 117 -3.52 3.53 -6.94
C LEU A 117 -3.70 2.37 -5.94
N PHE A 118 -3.95 2.70 -4.67
CA PHE A 118 -4.13 1.71 -3.62
C PHE A 118 -5.43 0.92 -3.76
N ALA A 119 -6.51 1.57 -4.21
CA ALA A 119 -7.78 0.90 -4.49
C ALA A 119 -7.65 -0.22 -5.53
N LYS A 120 -6.77 -0.03 -6.51
CA LYS A 120 -6.46 -1.07 -7.51
C LYS A 120 -5.67 -2.24 -6.93
N GLN A 121 -4.78 -1.97 -5.96
CA GLN A 121 -3.93 -2.97 -5.33
C GLN A 121 -4.65 -3.72 -4.19
N TYR A 122 -5.60 -3.05 -3.51
CA TYR A 122 -6.32 -3.57 -2.35
C TYR A 122 -7.84 -3.51 -2.57
N PRO A 123 -8.40 -4.31 -3.50
CA PRO A 123 -9.84 -4.34 -3.75
C PRO A 123 -10.61 -4.87 -2.51
N GLY A 124 -11.74 -4.25 -2.20
CA GLY A 124 -12.55 -4.61 -1.04
C GLY A 124 -12.07 -4.04 0.31
N TYR A 125 -11.05 -3.17 0.29
CA TYR A 125 -10.62 -2.43 1.47
C TYR A 125 -11.46 -1.18 1.68
N VAL A 126 -11.51 -0.71 2.93
CA VAL A 126 -12.06 0.60 3.31
C VAL A 126 -10.92 1.56 3.63
N VAL A 127 -11.18 2.84 3.46
CA VAL A 127 -10.23 3.91 3.79
C VAL A 127 -10.60 4.47 5.16
N GLU A 128 -9.72 4.32 6.14
CA GLU A 128 -9.88 4.83 7.49
C GLU A 128 -9.06 6.10 7.65
N ILE A 129 -9.71 7.16 8.06
CA ILE A 129 -9.12 8.46 8.35
C ILE A 129 -9.10 8.63 9.86
N ILE A 130 -7.90 8.80 10.42
CA ILE A 130 -7.67 8.82 11.87
C ILE A 130 -7.09 10.18 12.26
N GLY A 131 -7.83 10.92 13.08
CA GLY A 131 -7.40 12.21 13.61
C GLY A 131 -6.59 12.04 14.90
N HIS A 132 -5.40 12.65 14.93
CA HIS A 132 -4.55 12.74 16.10
C HIS A 132 -4.43 14.19 16.55
N THR A 133 -4.48 14.39 17.86
CA THR A 133 -4.25 15.68 18.52
C THR A 133 -2.96 15.67 19.32
N ASP A 134 -2.55 16.81 19.84
CA ASP A 134 -1.56 16.89 20.91
C ASP A 134 -2.23 16.75 22.28
N GLY A 135 -1.47 16.96 23.34
CA GLY A 135 -1.97 16.86 24.71
C GLY A 135 -2.61 18.14 25.23
N GLN A 136 -2.70 19.20 24.43
CA GLN A 136 -3.33 20.45 24.83
C GLN A 136 -4.83 20.23 25.09
N GLU A 137 -5.33 20.75 26.20
CA GLU A 137 -6.75 20.62 26.55
C GLU A 137 -7.62 21.42 25.58
N THR A 138 -8.82 20.92 25.28
CA THR A 138 -9.81 21.66 24.51
C THR A 138 -10.39 22.78 25.34
N VAL A 139 -10.73 23.89 24.68
CA VAL A 139 -11.27 25.09 25.36
C VAL A 139 -12.76 24.94 25.66
N GLU A 140 -13.49 24.22 24.83
CA GLU A 140 -14.94 24.01 24.96
C GLU A 140 -15.23 22.92 26.01
N PRO A 141 -16.00 23.21 27.07
CA PRO A 141 -16.24 22.24 28.15
C PRO A 141 -17.31 21.19 27.81
N VAL A 142 -18.11 21.41 26.76
CA VAL A 142 -19.27 20.56 26.43
C VAL A 142 -19.26 20.17 24.96
N SER A 143 -19.25 18.87 24.72
CA SER A 143 -19.43 18.26 23.41
C SER A 143 -20.90 18.31 22.98
N ASN A 144 -21.17 18.50 21.67
CA ASN A 144 -22.50 18.28 21.09
C ASN A 144 -22.53 17.11 20.10
N LEU A 145 -21.48 16.27 20.08
CA LEU A 145 -21.38 15.20 19.10
C LEU A 145 -22.54 14.22 19.17
N ASP A 146 -22.96 13.84 20.36
CA ASP A 146 -24.08 12.90 20.57
C ASP A 146 -25.42 13.37 19.97
N GLN A 147 -25.56 14.66 19.70
CA GLN A 147 -26.79 15.22 19.11
C GLN A 147 -26.65 15.58 17.63
N THR A 148 -25.41 15.81 17.13
CA THR A 148 -25.21 16.49 15.84
C THR A 148 -24.37 15.66 14.86
N LEU A 149 -23.61 14.66 15.36
CA LEU A 149 -22.60 13.95 14.58
C LEU A 149 -23.19 13.25 13.35
N GLU A 150 -24.32 12.54 13.50
CA GLU A 150 -24.97 11.81 12.42
C GLU A 150 -25.50 12.73 11.32
N ASN A 151 -26.05 13.89 11.71
CA ASN A 151 -26.52 14.90 10.76
C ASN A 151 -25.37 15.49 9.95
N VAL A 152 -24.24 15.75 10.59
CA VAL A 152 -23.03 16.21 9.90
C VAL A 152 -22.46 15.10 9.01
N ALA A 153 -22.37 13.87 9.51
CA ALA A 153 -21.86 12.74 8.73
C ALA A 153 -22.70 12.47 7.47
N SER A 154 -24.02 12.57 7.58
CA SER A 154 -24.95 12.42 6.44
C SER A 154 -24.99 13.62 5.50
N GLY A 155 -24.36 14.75 5.85
CA GLY A 155 -24.33 15.96 5.03
C GLY A 155 -25.50 16.92 5.23
N ASN A 156 -26.36 16.65 6.21
CA ASN A 156 -27.52 17.54 6.54
C ASN A 156 -27.07 18.77 7.32
N GLU A 157 -25.93 18.74 7.97
CA GLU A 157 -25.36 19.85 8.71
C GLU A 157 -23.87 20.07 8.39
N SER A 158 -23.39 21.30 8.68
CA SER A 158 -21.98 21.66 8.50
C SER A 158 -21.10 21.10 9.60
N ILE A 159 -19.84 20.72 9.25
CA ILE A 159 -18.81 20.33 10.21
C ILE A 159 -18.55 21.43 11.27
N SER A 160 -18.72 22.70 10.90
CA SER A 160 -18.55 23.85 11.79
C SER A 160 -19.59 23.93 12.93
N ASN A 161 -20.66 23.15 12.85
CA ASN A 161 -21.68 23.06 13.92
C ASN A 161 -21.24 22.13 15.06
N LEU A 162 -20.21 21.28 14.82
CA LEU A 162 -19.68 20.38 15.86
C LEU A 162 -18.83 21.15 16.87
N LYS A 163 -18.96 20.77 18.15
CA LYS A 163 -18.18 21.28 19.27
C LYS A 163 -17.47 20.12 19.98
N ALA A 164 -16.16 20.22 20.10
CA ALA A 164 -15.34 19.21 20.74
C ALA A 164 -15.25 19.51 22.25
N GLY A 165 -15.72 18.60 23.11
CA GLY A 165 -15.51 18.66 24.55
C GLY A 165 -14.23 17.93 25.02
N SER A 166 -13.54 17.25 24.09
CA SER A 166 -12.31 16.50 24.37
C SER A 166 -11.40 16.42 23.13
N ASN A 167 -10.16 16.02 23.34
CA ASN A 167 -9.24 15.69 22.26
C ASN A 167 -9.72 14.48 21.41
N ALA A 168 -10.51 13.59 21.99
CA ALA A 168 -11.11 12.49 21.25
C ALA A 168 -12.16 13.03 20.26
N ASP A 169 -13.03 13.93 20.69
CA ASP A 169 -14.00 14.60 19.80
C ASP A 169 -13.30 15.38 18.71
N LEU A 170 -12.30 16.18 19.07
CA LEU A 170 -11.57 17.01 18.10
C LEU A 170 -10.88 16.18 17.02
N GLY A 171 -10.26 15.04 17.42
CA GLY A 171 -9.66 14.12 16.49
C GLY A 171 -10.69 13.52 15.53
N LEU A 172 -11.86 13.10 16.05
CA LEU A 172 -12.95 12.56 15.24
C LEU A 172 -13.51 13.60 14.26
N MET A 173 -13.76 14.82 14.73
CA MET A 173 -14.26 15.91 13.91
C MET A 173 -13.32 16.24 12.73
N ARG A 174 -12.00 16.30 12.98
CA ARG A 174 -11.00 16.56 11.95
C ARG A 174 -10.92 15.42 10.92
N ALA A 175 -10.98 14.17 11.39
CA ALA A 175 -11.06 13.01 10.51
C ALA A 175 -12.34 13.05 9.64
N LEU A 176 -13.47 13.38 10.23
CA LEU A 176 -14.76 13.53 9.54
C LEU A 176 -14.72 14.64 8.49
N ALA A 177 -14.05 15.76 8.75
CA ALA A 177 -13.88 16.83 7.77
C ALA A 177 -13.14 16.34 6.50
N VAL A 178 -12.10 15.53 6.67
CA VAL A 178 -11.38 14.92 5.53
C VAL A 178 -12.26 13.88 4.82
N VAL A 179 -13.00 13.04 5.56
CA VAL A 179 -13.96 12.07 4.98
C VAL A 179 -14.98 12.80 4.11
N LYS A 180 -15.58 13.88 4.61
CA LYS A 180 -16.58 14.67 3.86
C LYS A 180 -15.96 15.26 2.59
N ASN A 181 -14.76 15.81 2.67
CA ASN A 181 -14.08 16.32 1.48
C ASN A 181 -13.87 15.22 0.42
N LEU A 182 -13.46 14.00 0.83
CA LEU A 182 -13.29 12.87 -0.08
C LEU A 182 -14.61 12.39 -0.68
N GLN A 183 -15.70 12.36 0.10
CA GLN A 183 -17.04 12.03 -0.37
C GLN A 183 -17.56 13.06 -1.37
N ASP A 184 -17.41 14.35 -1.07
CA ASP A 184 -17.77 15.45 -1.97
C ASP A 184 -16.97 15.40 -3.27
N PHE A 185 -15.68 15.12 -3.18
CA PHE A 185 -14.82 14.92 -4.34
C PHE A 185 -15.28 13.73 -5.19
N GLN A 186 -15.60 12.60 -4.55
CA GLN A 186 -16.13 11.40 -5.19
C GLN A 186 -17.43 11.71 -5.96
N GLN A 187 -18.37 12.42 -5.33
CA GLN A 187 -19.64 12.79 -5.96
C GLN A 187 -19.47 13.76 -7.13
N LYS A 188 -18.63 14.79 -6.98
CA LYS A 188 -18.44 15.84 -7.98
C LYS A 188 -17.66 15.38 -9.21
N THR A 189 -16.70 14.47 -9.02
CA THR A 189 -15.74 14.10 -10.07
C THR A 189 -15.99 12.71 -10.66
N GLY A 190 -16.77 11.87 -10.00
CA GLY A 190 -16.92 10.46 -10.36
C GLY A 190 -15.66 9.61 -10.12
N ARG A 191 -14.62 10.18 -9.51
CA ARG A 191 -13.39 9.45 -9.10
C ARG A 191 -13.59 8.76 -7.75
N LEU A 192 -12.67 7.90 -7.32
CA LEU A 192 -12.72 7.12 -6.07
C LEU A 192 -13.97 6.22 -5.93
N GLN A 193 -14.62 5.85 -7.05
CA GLN A 193 -15.82 5.02 -7.04
C GLN A 193 -15.58 3.67 -6.36
N GLY A 194 -16.53 3.25 -5.53
CA GLY A 194 -16.44 2.00 -4.76
C GLY A 194 -15.65 2.09 -3.46
N LEU A 195 -14.87 3.15 -3.23
CA LEU A 195 -14.21 3.37 -1.94
C LEU A 195 -15.21 3.81 -0.88
N LYS A 196 -15.09 3.23 0.31
CA LYS A 196 -15.82 3.62 1.51
C LYS A 196 -14.86 4.30 2.47
N PHE A 197 -15.30 5.39 3.09
CA PHE A 197 -14.50 6.20 4.00
C PHE A 197 -15.08 6.11 5.42
N ARG A 198 -14.19 5.98 6.42
CA ARG A 198 -14.55 5.95 7.84
C ARG A 198 -13.69 6.92 8.62
N ALA A 199 -14.29 7.66 9.55
CA ALA A 199 -13.60 8.59 10.44
C ALA A 199 -13.37 7.95 11.82
N TYR A 200 -12.18 8.13 12.37
CA TYR A 200 -11.80 7.69 13.71
C TYR A 200 -10.97 8.75 14.43
N SER A 201 -10.87 8.61 15.73
CA SER A 201 -10.00 9.43 16.57
C SER A 201 -9.01 8.57 17.34
N ALA A 202 -7.75 8.93 17.32
CA ALA A 202 -6.72 8.44 18.23
C ALA A 202 -6.42 9.43 19.36
N ALA A 203 -7.13 10.56 19.38
CA ALA A 203 -6.94 11.64 20.35
C ALA A 203 -5.44 12.02 20.49
N GLN A 204 -4.97 12.23 21.71
CA GLN A 204 -3.58 12.52 22.06
C GLN A 204 -2.75 11.28 22.47
N LEU A 205 -3.27 10.05 22.20
CA LEU A 205 -2.72 8.85 22.82
C LEU A 205 -1.41 8.36 22.21
N PHE A 206 -1.22 8.53 20.87
CA PHE A 206 -0.13 7.86 20.18
C PHE A 206 0.84 8.80 19.48
N LEU A 207 2.13 8.49 19.60
CA LEU A 207 3.19 9.03 18.77
C LEU A 207 3.11 8.43 17.35
N ILE A 208 3.87 9.00 16.40
CA ILE A 208 3.99 8.44 15.03
C ILE A 208 4.60 7.03 15.05
N SER A 209 5.45 6.72 16.02
CA SER A 209 6.02 5.39 16.22
C SER A 209 4.99 4.31 16.60
N GLY A 210 3.77 4.71 17.00
CA GLY A 210 2.74 3.83 17.54
C GLY A 210 2.80 3.62 19.05
N GLU A 211 3.83 4.17 19.72
CA GLU A 211 3.96 4.13 21.18
C GLU A 211 3.01 5.13 21.84
N TYR A 212 2.69 4.89 23.11
CA TYR A 212 1.92 5.83 23.91
C TYR A 212 2.68 7.15 24.09
N ALA A 213 2.00 8.25 23.80
CA ALA A 213 2.56 9.57 24.04
C ALA A 213 2.67 9.88 25.54
N PRO A 214 3.74 10.56 25.98
CA PRO A 214 3.86 11.02 27.34
C PRO A 214 2.77 12.05 27.67
N THR A 215 2.38 12.13 28.95
CA THR A 215 1.47 13.16 29.44
C THR A 215 2.13 14.53 29.33
N ASN A 216 1.77 15.27 28.30
CA ASN A 216 2.23 16.64 28.05
C ASN A 216 1.05 17.50 27.60
N ARG A 217 0.81 18.61 28.28
CA ARG A 217 -0.27 19.56 27.98
C ARG A 217 0.19 20.76 27.16
N SER A 218 1.46 20.84 26.82
CA SER A 218 1.97 21.89 25.95
C SER A 218 1.59 21.62 24.48
N PRO A 219 1.40 22.69 23.67
CA PRO A 219 1.20 22.52 22.23
C PRO A 219 2.34 21.75 21.57
N ASP A 220 2.02 20.72 20.79
CA ASP A 220 3.00 19.90 20.08
C ASP A 220 2.53 19.61 18.66
N PRO A 221 2.97 20.42 17.67
CA PRO A 221 2.57 20.25 16.29
C PRO A 221 3.06 18.92 15.67
N THR A 222 4.05 18.26 16.27
CA THR A 222 4.58 16.98 15.76
C THR A 222 3.60 15.82 16.00
N ARG A 223 2.73 15.96 16.99
CA ARG A 223 1.70 14.97 17.34
C ARG A 223 0.42 15.15 16.55
N ARG A 224 0.11 16.40 16.15
CA ARG A 224 -1.11 16.72 15.37
C ARG A 224 -0.95 16.26 13.94
N ARG A 225 -1.79 15.33 13.51
CA ARG A 225 -1.76 14.74 12.16
C ARG A 225 -3.07 14.07 11.80
N ILE A 226 -3.25 13.84 10.53
CA ILE A 226 -4.23 12.89 9.97
C ILE A 226 -3.46 11.68 9.45
N GLU A 227 -3.87 10.49 9.83
CA GLU A 227 -3.43 9.24 9.23
C GLU A 227 -4.53 8.68 8.34
N ILE A 228 -4.17 8.18 7.16
CA ILE A 228 -5.09 7.50 6.24
C ILE A 228 -4.58 6.09 6.03
N ARG A 229 -5.41 5.10 6.33
CA ARG A 229 -5.09 3.67 6.27
C ARG A 229 -6.06 2.93 5.37
N PHE A 230 -5.57 1.90 4.72
CA PHE A 230 -6.40 0.91 4.04
C PHE A 230 -6.56 -0.31 4.94
N THR A 231 -7.81 -0.69 5.23
CA THR A 231 -8.14 -1.82 6.09
C THR A 231 -9.10 -2.76 5.37
N PRO A 232 -8.98 -4.10 5.51
CA PRO A 232 -9.98 -5.01 4.96
C PRO A 232 -11.38 -4.65 5.45
N ALA A 233 -12.37 -4.64 4.56
CA ALA A 233 -13.75 -4.51 5.00
C ALA A 233 -14.12 -5.74 5.85
N ALA A 234 -14.79 -5.51 6.99
CA ALA A 234 -15.33 -6.61 7.75
C ALA A 234 -16.34 -7.38 6.87
N VAL A 235 -16.11 -8.67 6.70
CA VAL A 235 -17.06 -9.57 6.05
C VAL A 235 -17.99 -10.07 7.15
N GLU A 236 -19.27 -9.76 7.07
CA GLU A 236 -20.27 -10.42 7.89
C GLU A 236 -20.23 -11.92 7.56
N LYS A 237 -20.04 -12.74 8.59
CA LYS A 237 -20.08 -14.18 8.47
C LYS A 237 -21.50 -14.67 8.55
#